data_ceaf6b6584eccd9aba8cdb335b85f6d1
#
_entry.id   ceaf6b6584eccd9aba8cdb335b85f6d1
#
_cell.length_a   1.000
_cell.length_b   1.000
_cell.length_c   1.000
_cell.angle_alpha   90.00
_cell.angle_beta   90.00
_cell.angle_gamma   90.00
#
_symmetry.space_group_name_H-M   'P 1'
#
loop_
_entity.id
_entity.type
_entity.pdbx_description
1 polymer ?
#
loop_
_entity_poly.entity_id
_entity_poly.type
_entity_poly.pdbx_seq_one_letter_code
_entity_poly.pdbx_strand_id
1 'polypeptide(L)'
;LLPLIAAFSYAVVQILARELGEKEKASTMTFYVLLHLVFVSSLSGIILGNVVFYESTNPSINFILRSWQTISFFDNFLLIGIGIIYSLAAYLISQAYRITKVGTIAPFEYFAVPLSVVWSVLIFNDIPDIFSWIGFILICSSGIFVLYKESVLRRKR
;
A
#
# COMPACT_ATOMS: atom_id res chain seq x y z
N LEU A 1 -8.84 -14.52 2.22
CA LEU A 1 -9.82 -13.66 1.55
C LEU A 1 -9.55 -12.17 1.75
N LEU A 2 -9.14 -11.72 2.96
CA LEU A 2 -8.88 -10.28 3.25
C LEU A 2 -7.89 -9.63 2.28
N PRO A 3 -6.72 -10.23 1.94
CA PRO A 3 -5.80 -9.62 0.98
C PRO A 3 -6.38 -9.43 -0.41
N LEU A 4 -7.26 -10.33 -0.85
CA LEU A 4 -7.92 -10.22 -2.16
C LEU A 4 -8.91 -9.06 -2.20
N ILE A 5 -9.68 -8.87 -1.12
CA ILE A 5 -10.59 -7.73 -0.98
C ILE A 5 -9.79 -6.42 -0.95
N ALA A 6 -8.68 -6.38 -0.21
CA ALA A 6 -7.82 -5.22 -0.17
C ALA A 6 -7.22 -4.88 -1.55
N ALA A 7 -6.73 -5.87 -2.28
CA ALA A 7 -6.20 -5.68 -3.63
C ALA A 7 -7.26 -5.19 -4.62
N PHE A 8 -8.48 -5.75 -4.56
CA PHE A 8 -9.60 -5.28 -5.36
C PHE A 8 -9.97 -3.83 -5.03
N SER A 9 -10.10 -3.50 -3.75
CA SER A 9 -10.40 -2.13 -3.31
C SER A 9 -9.32 -1.14 -3.75
N TYR A 10 -8.04 -1.52 -3.65
CA TYR A 10 -6.93 -0.72 -4.14
C TYR A 10 -7.04 -0.46 -5.64
N ALA A 11 -7.31 -1.48 -6.45
CA ALA A 11 -7.48 -1.34 -7.89
C ALA A 11 -8.64 -0.38 -8.26
N VAL A 12 -9.77 -0.48 -7.55
CA VAL A 12 -10.90 0.45 -7.73
C VAL A 12 -10.50 1.89 -7.41
N VAL A 13 -9.78 2.11 -6.30
CA VAL A 13 -9.29 3.46 -5.93
C VAL A 13 -8.39 4.04 -7.02
N GLN A 14 -7.50 3.25 -7.63
CA GLN A 14 -6.61 3.73 -8.69
C GLN A 14 -7.36 4.08 -9.98
N ILE A 15 -8.40 3.32 -10.33
CA ILE A 15 -9.27 3.65 -11.47
C ILE A 15 -10.03 4.95 -11.22
N LEU A 16 -10.61 5.11 -10.03
CA LEU A 16 -11.31 6.34 -9.63
C LEU A 16 -10.35 7.53 -9.58
N ALA A 17 -9.13 7.34 -9.07
CA ALA A 17 -8.10 8.37 -9.07
C ALA A 17 -7.77 8.86 -10.48
N ARG A 18 -7.80 7.99 -11.48
CA ARG A 18 -7.61 8.36 -12.88
C ARG A 18 -8.78 9.20 -13.40
N GLU A 19 -10.03 8.80 -13.16
CA GLU A 19 -11.22 9.54 -13.59
C GLU A 19 -11.33 10.91 -12.92
N LEU A 20 -11.12 10.96 -11.62
CA LEU A 20 -11.15 12.21 -10.84
C LEU A 20 -9.98 13.13 -11.19
N GLY A 21 -8.83 12.57 -11.56
CA GLY A 21 -7.63 13.31 -11.91
C GLY A 21 -7.76 14.20 -13.14
N GLU A 22 -8.78 14.00 -13.98
CA GLU A 22 -9.11 14.92 -15.07
C GLU A 22 -9.76 16.20 -14.57
N LYS A 23 -10.43 16.17 -13.41
CA LYS A 23 -11.18 17.28 -12.82
C LYS A 23 -10.47 17.92 -11.63
N GLU A 24 -9.74 17.12 -10.85
CA GLU A 24 -9.15 17.51 -9.58
C GLU A 24 -7.61 17.49 -9.60
N LYS A 25 -7.00 18.28 -8.73
CA LYS A 25 -5.54 18.29 -8.55
C LYS A 25 -5.09 17.06 -7.74
N ALA A 26 -3.90 16.52 -8.03
CA ALA A 26 -3.34 15.41 -7.27
C ALA A 26 -3.22 15.71 -5.77
N SER A 27 -2.88 16.95 -5.40
CA SER A 27 -2.82 17.37 -3.99
C SER A 27 -4.17 17.26 -3.27
N THR A 28 -5.27 17.65 -3.94
CA THR A 28 -6.63 17.53 -3.40
C THR A 28 -6.99 16.06 -3.16
N MET A 29 -6.74 15.22 -4.16
CA MET A 29 -7.02 13.78 -4.07
C MET A 29 -6.23 13.12 -2.95
N THR A 30 -4.92 13.39 -2.88
CA THR A 30 -4.05 12.86 -1.83
C THR A 30 -4.49 13.33 -0.45
N PHE A 31 -4.84 14.61 -0.30
CA PHE A 31 -5.31 15.16 0.96
C PHE A 31 -6.55 14.41 1.48
N TYR A 32 -7.56 14.20 0.65
CA TYR A 32 -8.78 13.49 1.06
C TYR A 32 -8.53 12.02 1.38
N VAL A 33 -7.65 11.33 0.64
CA VAL A 33 -7.26 9.95 0.92
C VAL A 33 -6.56 9.86 2.27
N LEU A 34 -5.59 10.73 2.54
CA LEU A 34 -4.87 10.75 3.82
C LEU A 34 -5.78 11.13 4.99
N LEU A 35 -6.66 12.11 4.80
CA LEU A 35 -7.65 12.51 5.80
C LEU A 35 -8.58 11.34 6.15
N HIS A 36 -9.06 10.61 5.14
CA HIS A 36 -9.89 9.42 5.35
C HIS A 36 -9.15 8.35 6.14
N LEU A 37 -7.87 8.07 5.79
CA LEU A 37 -7.05 7.11 6.54
C LEU A 37 -6.87 7.51 8.01
N VAL A 38 -6.58 8.78 8.28
CA VAL A 38 -6.48 9.30 9.66
C VAL A 38 -7.80 9.13 10.39
N PHE A 39 -8.92 9.48 9.76
CA PHE A 39 -10.24 9.37 10.38
C PHE A 39 -10.59 7.91 10.71
N VAL A 40 -10.44 6.99 9.75
CA VAL A 40 -10.75 5.57 9.94
C VAL A 40 -9.82 4.93 10.98
N SER A 41 -8.51 5.25 10.93
CA SER A 41 -7.53 4.73 11.89
C SER A 41 -7.81 5.23 13.31
N SER A 42 -8.16 6.53 13.46
CA SER A 42 -8.49 7.11 14.77
C SER A 42 -9.77 6.52 15.32
N LEU A 43 -10.81 6.38 14.49
CA LEU A 43 -12.08 5.80 14.90
C LEU A 43 -11.90 4.33 15.32
N SER A 44 -11.21 3.54 14.51
CA SER A 44 -10.91 2.14 14.85
C SER A 44 -10.08 2.03 16.14
N GLY A 45 -9.09 2.91 16.31
CA GLY A 45 -8.29 2.96 17.52
C GLY A 45 -9.09 3.30 18.79
N ILE A 46 -10.02 4.26 18.71
CA ILE A 46 -10.89 4.60 19.83
C ILE A 46 -11.83 3.45 20.20
N ILE A 47 -12.40 2.78 19.19
CA ILE A 47 -13.35 1.68 19.41
C ILE A 47 -12.61 0.42 19.90
N LEU A 48 -11.48 0.06 19.30
CA LEU A 48 -10.80 -1.21 19.54
C LEU A 48 -9.67 -1.09 20.58
N GLY A 49 -9.05 0.08 20.71
CA GLY A 49 -7.87 0.27 21.56
C GLY A 49 -8.12 0.19 23.06
N ASN A 50 -9.38 0.35 23.50
CA ASN A 50 -9.79 0.24 24.93
C ASN A 50 -10.50 -1.08 25.25
N VAL A 51 -10.75 -1.92 24.26
CA VAL A 51 -11.40 -3.21 24.49
C VAL A 51 -10.31 -4.24 24.76
N VAL A 52 -10.30 -4.78 25.98
CA VAL A 52 -9.48 -5.94 26.34
C VAL A 52 -10.10 -7.14 25.62
N PHE A 53 -9.68 -7.34 24.37
CA PHE A 53 -10.07 -8.55 23.65
C PHE A 53 -9.39 -9.76 24.29
N TYR A 54 -10.15 -10.79 24.48
CA TYR A 54 -9.69 -12.12 24.88
C TYR A 54 -8.44 -12.47 24.07
N GLU A 55 -7.41 -13.00 24.72
CA GLU A 55 -6.24 -13.54 24.02
C GLU A 55 -6.72 -14.57 22.99
N SER A 56 -6.71 -14.16 21.73
CA SER A 56 -7.07 -15.06 20.65
C SER A 56 -5.91 -16.02 20.39
N THR A 57 -6.23 -17.28 20.13
CA THR A 57 -5.26 -18.27 19.65
C THR A 57 -4.62 -17.90 18.31
N ASN A 58 -5.17 -16.88 17.63
CA ASN A 58 -4.70 -16.44 16.31
C ASN A 58 -3.77 -15.21 16.45
N PRO A 59 -2.46 -15.35 16.12
CA PRO A 59 -1.48 -14.28 16.26
C PRO A 59 -1.84 -12.99 15.48
N SER A 60 -2.49 -13.14 14.33
CA SER A 60 -2.90 -12.01 13.49
C SER A 60 -3.99 -11.16 14.16
N ILE A 61 -4.91 -11.80 14.87
CA ILE A 61 -5.96 -11.11 15.62
C ILE A 61 -5.37 -10.36 16.80
N ASN A 62 -4.47 -11.00 17.55
CA ASN A 62 -3.77 -10.37 18.67
C ASN A 62 -2.93 -9.17 18.23
N PHE A 63 -2.32 -9.22 17.04
CA PHE A 63 -1.58 -8.09 16.48
C PHE A 63 -2.49 -6.89 16.16
N ILE A 64 -3.67 -7.13 15.56
CA ILE A 64 -4.60 -6.06 15.16
C ILE A 64 -5.28 -5.44 16.38
N LEU A 65 -5.62 -6.27 17.38
CA LEU A 65 -6.40 -5.86 18.55
C LEU A 65 -5.53 -5.52 19.77
N ARG A 66 -4.22 -5.40 19.61
CA ARG A 66 -3.34 -5.02 20.72
C ARG A 66 -3.69 -3.64 21.28
N SER A 67 -3.61 -3.50 22.59
CA SER A 67 -3.83 -2.21 23.27
C SER A 67 -2.80 -1.15 22.85
N TRP A 68 -3.23 0.11 22.87
CA TRP A 68 -2.34 1.23 22.62
C TRP A 68 -1.29 1.33 23.71
N GLN A 69 -0.04 1.55 23.32
CA GLN A 69 1.09 1.73 24.22
C GLN A 69 1.64 3.15 24.08
N THR A 70 2.20 3.67 25.18
CA THR A 70 2.94 4.93 25.14
C THR A 70 4.20 4.75 24.30
N ILE A 71 4.40 5.64 23.35
CA ILE A 71 5.50 5.58 22.40
C ILE A 71 6.67 6.42 22.92
N SER A 72 7.90 5.93 22.74
CA SER A 72 9.12 6.66 23.04
C SER A 72 9.23 7.95 22.21
N PHE A 73 9.95 8.95 22.71
CA PHE A 73 10.23 10.17 21.95
C PHE A 73 10.93 9.88 20.62
N PHE A 74 11.86 8.93 20.61
CA PHE A 74 12.55 8.51 19.39
C PHE A 74 11.60 7.85 18.38
N ASP A 75 10.69 7.00 18.84
CA ASP A 75 9.70 6.36 17.97
C ASP A 75 8.73 7.38 17.37
N ASN A 76 8.34 8.41 18.13
CA ASN A 76 7.54 9.51 17.60
C ASN A 76 8.25 10.23 16.44
N PHE A 77 9.55 10.49 16.57
CA PHE A 77 10.32 11.11 15.49
C PHE A 77 10.37 10.23 14.24
N LEU A 78 10.57 8.92 14.41
CA LEU A 78 10.54 7.96 13.31
C LEU A 78 9.16 7.92 12.64
N LEU A 79 8.07 7.91 13.41
CA LEU A 79 6.70 7.92 12.87
C LEU A 79 6.41 9.18 12.06
N ILE A 80 6.86 10.34 12.52
CA ILE A 80 6.74 11.60 11.77
C ILE A 80 7.51 11.49 10.45
N GLY A 81 8.74 10.99 10.47
CA GLY A 81 9.56 10.77 9.28
C GLY A 81 8.87 9.85 8.27
N ILE A 82 8.36 8.72 8.73
CA ILE A 82 7.58 7.78 7.90
C ILE A 82 6.34 8.46 7.32
N GLY A 83 5.61 9.24 8.12
CA GLY A 83 4.43 9.97 7.67
C GLY A 83 4.72 10.97 6.55
N ILE A 84 5.84 11.71 6.65
CA ILE A 84 6.28 12.65 5.62
C ILE A 84 6.63 11.91 4.31
N ILE A 85 7.42 10.84 4.41
CA ILE A 85 7.80 10.02 3.25
C ILE A 85 6.57 9.40 2.60
N TYR A 86 5.66 8.85 3.40
CA TYR A 86 4.42 8.25 2.91
C TYR A 86 3.52 9.26 2.20
N SER A 87 3.35 10.47 2.76
CA SER A 87 2.51 11.49 2.14
C SER A 87 3.11 12.00 0.82
N LEU A 88 4.44 12.13 0.74
CA LEU A 88 5.13 12.47 -0.50
C LEU A 88 4.94 11.36 -1.56
N ALA A 89 5.14 10.11 -1.19
CA ALA A 89 4.92 8.96 -2.09
C ALA A 89 3.47 8.90 -2.58
N ALA A 90 2.49 9.07 -1.69
CA ALA A 90 1.07 9.10 -2.04
C ALA A 90 0.74 10.22 -3.04
N TYR A 91 1.33 11.41 -2.85
CA TYR A 91 1.19 12.52 -3.79
C TYR A 91 1.78 12.20 -5.16
N LEU A 92 2.99 11.64 -5.21
CA LEU A 92 3.65 11.27 -6.46
C LEU A 92 2.88 10.19 -7.22
N ILE A 93 2.36 9.17 -6.52
CA ILE A 93 1.51 8.13 -7.10
C ILE A 93 0.21 8.75 -7.65
N SER A 94 -0.47 9.58 -6.87
CA SER A 94 -1.69 10.27 -7.33
C SER A 94 -1.43 11.14 -8.56
N GLN A 95 -0.29 11.85 -8.61
CA GLN A 95 0.11 12.63 -9.77
C GLN A 95 0.39 11.74 -10.99
N ALA A 96 1.06 10.61 -10.81
CA ALA A 96 1.32 9.66 -11.88
C ALA A 96 0.03 9.11 -12.49
N TYR A 97 -0.91 8.65 -11.67
CA TYR A 97 -2.22 8.16 -12.12
C TYR A 97 -3.08 9.24 -12.79
N ARG A 98 -2.93 10.49 -12.35
CA ARG A 98 -3.61 11.62 -12.98
C ARG A 98 -3.17 11.87 -14.42
N ILE A 99 -1.88 11.83 -14.71
CA ILE A 99 -1.31 12.20 -16.01
C ILE A 99 -1.14 11.01 -16.97
N THR A 100 -1.22 9.77 -16.48
CA THR A 100 -0.92 8.57 -17.26
C THR A 100 -2.01 7.51 -17.09
N LYS A 101 -2.15 6.62 -18.08
CA LYS A 101 -3.09 5.49 -18.02
C LYS A 101 -2.69 4.49 -16.93
N VAL A 102 -3.69 3.97 -16.21
CA VAL A 102 -3.51 2.99 -15.12
C VAL A 102 -2.67 1.80 -15.56
N GLY A 103 -2.95 1.21 -16.72
CA GLY A 103 -2.21 0.07 -17.24
C GLY A 103 -0.72 0.33 -17.50
N THR A 104 -0.31 1.60 -17.67
CA THR A 104 1.10 1.96 -17.82
C THR A 104 1.81 2.09 -16.47
N ILE A 105 1.11 2.56 -15.43
CA ILE A 105 1.72 2.85 -14.12
C ILE A 105 1.71 1.62 -13.23
N ALA A 106 0.60 0.89 -13.19
CA ALA A 106 0.43 -0.25 -12.30
C ALA A 106 1.61 -1.24 -12.31
N PRO A 107 2.23 -1.59 -13.47
CA PRO A 107 3.39 -2.46 -13.47
C PRO A 107 4.62 -1.91 -12.73
N PHE A 108 4.78 -0.59 -12.64
CA PHE A 108 5.88 0.01 -11.89
C PHE A 108 5.71 -0.17 -10.37
N GLU A 109 4.49 -0.28 -9.88
CA GLU A 109 4.24 -0.57 -8.47
C GLU A 109 4.73 -1.97 -8.07
N TYR A 110 4.81 -2.91 -9.02
CA TYR A 110 5.36 -4.23 -8.73
C TYR A 110 6.87 -4.21 -8.40
N PHE A 111 7.59 -3.12 -8.71
CA PHE A 111 8.97 -2.94 -8.26
C PHE A 111 9.07 -2.84 -6.72
N ALA A 112 8.00 -2.48 -6.03
CA ALA A 112 7.98 -2.49 -4.59
C ALA A 112 8.19 -3.90 -4.00
N VAL A 113 7.76 -4.94 -4.72
CA VAL A 113 7.87 -6.33 -4.26
C VAL A 113 9.34 -6.79 -4.14
N PRO A 114 10.20 -6.70 -5.19
CA PRO A 114 11.62 -7.03 -5.04
C PRO A 114 12.33 -6.14 -4.02
N LEU A 115 12.00 -4.85 -3.96
CA LEU A 115 12.58 -3.95 -2.97
C LEU A 115 12.20 -4.34 -1.55
N SER A 116 10.96 -4.76 -1.29
CA SER A 116 10.56 -5.21 0.04
C SER A 116 11.32 -6.44 0.52
N VAL A 117 11.60 -7.39 -0.39
CA VAL A 117 12.42 -8.57 -0.08
C VAL A 117 13.87 -8.17 0.25
N VAL A 118 14.45 -7.26 -0.54
CA VAL A 118 15.81 -6.75 -0.26
C VAL A 118 15.88 -6.11 1.13
N TRP A 119 14.91 -5.24 1.46
CA TRP A 119 14.88 -4.59 2.77
C TRP A 119 14.59 -5.58 3.91
N SER A 120 13.74 -6.60 3.70
CA SER A 120 13.49 -7.65 4.67
C SER A 120 14.78 -8.39 5.05
N VAL A 121 15.55 -8.78 4.04
CA VAL A 121 16.84 -9.47 4.28
C VAL A 121 17.88 -8.54 4.91
N LEU A 122 18.02 -7.29 4.43
CA LEU A 122 19.06 -6.38 4.91
C LEU A 122 18.82 -5.86 6.31
N ILE A 123 17.57 -5.58 6.68
CA ILE A 123 17.25 -4.96 7.97
C ILE A 123 16.88 -6.01 9.02
N PHE A 124 16.11 -7.02 8.63
CA PHE A 124 15.53 -7.98 9.57
C PHE A 124 16.21 -9.34 9.54
N ASN A 125 17.17 -9.59 8.61
CA ASN A 125 17.74 -10.92 8.34
C ASN A 125 16.67 -12.01 8.10
N ASP A 126 15.50 -11.60 7.61
CA ASP A 126 14.37 -12.48 7.36
C ASP A 126 14.38 -12.93 5.90
N ILE A 127 14.69 -14.21 5.69
CA ILE A 127 14.74 -14.81 4.35
C ILE A 127 13.36 -15.40 4.05
N PRO A 128 12.70 -14.96 2.94
CA PRO A 128 11.39 -15.48 2.56
C PRO A 128 11.40 -17.00 2.38
N ASP A 129 10.32 -17.64 2.78
CA ASP A 129 10.10 -19.08 2.56
C ASP A 129 9.84 -19.40 1.07
N ILE A 130 9.85 -20.69 0.74
CA ILE A 130 9.67 -21.14 -0.64
C ILE A 130 8.32 -20.70 -1.25
N PHE A 131 7.27 -20.62 -0.44
CA PHE A 131 5.95 -20.17 -0.91
C PHE A 131 5.94 -18.68 -1.22
N SER A 132 6.65 -17.88 -0.43
CA SER A 132 6.87 -16.44 -0.69
C SER A 132 7.63 -16.22 -1.99
N TRP A 133 8.66 -17.03 -2.28
CA TRP A 133 9.38 -16.99 -3.55
C TRP A 133 8.49 -17.31 -4.75
N ILE A 134 7.63 -18.32 -4.65
CA ILE A 134 6.66 -18.64 -5.70
C ILE A 134 5.70 -17.46 -5.93
N GLY A 135 5.16 -16.88 -4.85
CA GLY A 135 4.30 -15.69 -4.93
C GLY A 135 5.00 -14.50 -5.59
N PHE A 136 6.24 -14.25 -5.22
CA PHE A 136 7.10 -13.21 -5.81
C PHE A 136 7.27 -13.38 -7.32
N ILE A 137 7.62 -14.59 -7.77
CA ILE A 137 7.80 -14.88 -9.21
C ILE A 137 6.48 -14.68 -9.96
N LEU A 138 5.35 -15.11 -9.39
CA LEU A 138 4.03 -14.93 -10.00
C LEU A 138 3.66 -13.45 -10.15
N ILE A 139 3.90 -12.63 -9.13
CA ILE A 139 3.63 -11.20 -9.17
C ILE A 139 4.51 -10.51 -10.22
N CYS A 140 5.82 -10.76 -10.21
CA CYS A 140 6.75 -10.16 -11.15
C CYS A 140 6.44 -10.57 -12.59
N SER A 141 6.17 -11.85 -12.85
CA SER A 141 5.84 -12.35 -14.19
C SER A 141 4.53 -11.76 -14.71
N SER A 142 3.51 -11.61 -13.86
CA SER A 142 2.25 -10.95 -14.25
C SER A 142 2.45 -9.47 -14.58
N GLY A 143 3.27 -8.76 -13.82
CA GLY A 143 3.62 -7.37 -14.09
C GLY A 143 4.34 -7.19 -15.43
N ILE A 144 5.34 -8.02 -15.70
CA ILE A 144 6.07 -8.03 -16.99
C ILE A 144 5.12 -8.35 -18.15
N PHE A 145 4.22 -9.31 -17.98
CA PHE A 145 3.24 -9.65 -19.00
C PHE A 145 2.31 -8.47 -19.34
N VAL A 146 1.83 -7.74 -18.35
CA VAL A 146 0.99 -6.54 -18.55
C VAL A 146 1.78 -5.46 -19.30
N LEU A 147 3.01 -5.16 -18.90
CA LEU A 147 3.89 -4.21 -19.60
C LEU A 147 4.10 -4.60 -21.07
N TYR A 148 4.40 -5.87 -21.32
CA TYR A 148 4.58 -6.36 -22.67
C TYR A 148 3.34 -6.18 -23.54
N LYS A 149 2.17 -6.58 -23.02
CA LYS A 149 0.89 -6.44 -23.73
C LYS A 149 0.57 -4.97 -24.03
N GLU A 150 0.81 -4.08 -23.09
CA GLU A 150 0.55 -2.64 -23.29
C GLU A 150 1.52 -2.04 -24.32
N SER A 151 2.78 -2.42 -24.30
CA SER A 151 3.77 -1.96 -25.28
C SER A 151 3.43 -2.40 -26.72
N VAL A 152 2.94 -3.63 -26.87
CA VAL A 152 2.49 -4.16 -28.19
C VAL A 152 1.23 -3.43 -28.70
N LEU A 153 0.27 -3.14 -27.81
CA LEU A 153 -0.93 -2.39 -28.17
C LEU A 153 -0.62 -0.95 -28.57
N ARG A 154 0.36 -0.30 -27.94
CA ARG A 154 0.83 1.04 -28.32
C ARG A 154 1.46 1.08 -29.71
N ARG A 155 2.18 0.03 -30.13
CA ARG A 155 2.80 -0.03 -31.46
C ARG A 155 1.80 -0.20 -32.60
N LYS A 156 0.58 -0.66 -32.29
CA LYS A 156 -0.48 -0.91 -33.29
C LYS A 156 -1.43 0.28 -33.45
N ARG A 157 -1.29 1.33 -32.65
CA ARG A 157 -2.02 2.61 -32.77
C ARG A 157 -1.12 3.70 -33.34
#